data_f318b6bf56142adbcfd254d84e7df426
#
_entry.id   f318b6bf56142adbcfd254d84e7df426
#
_cell.length_a   1.000
_cell.length_b   1.000
_cell.length_c   1.000
_cell.angle_alpha   90.00
_cell.angle_beta   90.00
_cell.angle_gamma   90.00
#
_symmetry.space_group_name_H-M   'P 1'
#
loop_
_entity.id
_entity.type
_entity.pdbx_description
1 polymer ?
#
loop_
_entity_poly.entity_id
_entity_poly.type
_entity_poly.pdbx_seq_one_letter_code
_entity_poly.pdbx_strand_id
1 'polypeptide(L)'
;TAASLQLSMLGGSGHIEGTNKNGRLSYLIGARHKTSKYLFNAMDTKADYTPKFSDLQAFINYELNTDWQISFLGNISKNEYTMIPENRDTDFGTINEALKLRIYFEGQEVDKYETYFGALSTTYQPSTELNLQFTTSAFQTFEQENFDILGEYWLYQLENNLGSDEFGDVAFDRGVGKYINHARNSLNARVLNFSHKGNYNKEAIKVDWGFRMQKEEIEDKISEWNLIDSAFFNFPHPVDSIGNPTSNPNQQIVMSELLKTQINLSSYRNSGYMQVSK
;
A
#
# COMPACT_ATOMS: atom_id res chain seq x y z
N THR A 1 12.87 -33.82 -5.03
CA THR A 1 12.17 -32.96 -4.06
C THR A 1 13.19 -32.24 -3.22
N ALA A 2 13.11 -30.93 -3.13
CA ALA A 2 13.93 -30.10 -2.28
C ALA A 2 13.02 -29.24 -1.38
N ALA A 3 13.56 -28.79 -0.25
CA ALA A 3 12.87 -27.85 0.64
C ALA A 3 13.90 -26.93 1.26
N SER A 4 13.50 -25.70 1.53
CA SER A 4 14.29 -24.76 2.31
C SER A 4 13.44 -24.08 3.37
N LEU A 5 14.08 -23.72 4.48
CA LEU A 5 13.50 -22.92 5.55
C LEU A 5 14.51 -21.85 5.94
N GLN A 6 14.07 -20.62 5.99
CA GLN A 6 14.85 -19.49 6.47
C GLN A 6 14.11 -18.83 7.63
N LEU A 7 14.84 -18.58 8.71
CA LEU A 7 14.34 -17.87 9.89
C LEU A 7 15.25 -16.69 10.18
N SER A 8 14.67 -15.55 10.51
CA SER A 8 15.40 -14.33 10.89
C SER A 8 14.59 -13.54 11.91
N MET A 9 15.18 -12.52 12.50
CA MET A 9 14.48 -11.59 13.40
C MET A 9 13.37 -10.80 12.68
N LEU A 10 13.44 -10.72 11.34
CA LEU A 10 12.46 -10.01 10.52
C LEU A 10 11.38 -10.95 9.94
N GLY A 11 11.37 -12.22 10.31
CA GLY A 11 10.38 -13.19 9.87
C GLY A 11 10.96 -14.51 9.38
N GLY A 12 10.13 -15.30 8.75
CA GLY A 12 10.49 -16.59 8.19
C GLY A 12 9.95 -16.79 6.78
N SER A 13 10.61 -17.65 6.03
CA SER A 13 10.12 -18.14 4.74
C SER A 13 10.52 -19.60 4.54
N GLY A 14 9.70 -20.32 3.81
CA GLY A 14 10.01 -21.68 3.41
C GLY A 14 9.41 -22.01 2.06
N HIS A 15 10.04 -22.91 1.37
CA HIS A 15 9.47 -23.47 0.15
C HIS A 15 9.76 -24.96 0.03
N ILE A 16 8.91 -25.61 -0.73
CA ILE A 16 9.08 -26.98 -1.18
C ILE A 16 8.95 -27.02 -2.71
N GLU A 17 9.80 -27.79 -3.34
CA GLU A 17 9.78 -28.02 -4.79
C GLU A 17 10.05 -29.47 -5.10
N GLY A 18 9.54 -29.90 -6.23
CA GLY A 18 9.78 -31.28 -6.65
C GLY A 18 9.05 -31.69 -7.90
N THR A 19 9.32 -32.94 -8.27
CA THR A 19 8.63 -33.61 -9.35
C THR A 19 8.10 -34.96 -8.89
N ASN A 20 7.06 -35.46 -9.55
CA ASN A 20 6.60 -36.83 -9.33
C ASN A 20 7.56 -37.85 -9.97
N LYS A 21 7.37 -39.16 -9.67
CA LYS A 21 8.24 -40.24 -10.16
C LYS A 21 8.33 -40.30 -11.67
N ASN A 22 7.31 -39.89 -12.40
CA ASN A 22 7.25 -39.94 -13.86
C ASN A 22 7.73 -38.64 -14.52
N GLY A 23 8.15 -37.62 -13.74
CA GLY A 23 8.60 -36.32 -14.23
C GLY A 23 7.49 -35.39 -14.76
N ARG A 24 6.24 -35.90 -14.90
CA ARG A 24 5.15 -35.15 -15.54
C ARG A 24 4.56 -34.03 -14.68
N LEU A 25 4.64 -34.13 -13.36
CA LEU A 25 4.20 -33.11 -12.43
C LEU A 25 5.42 -32.46 -11.80
N SER A 26 5.54 -31.16 -11.92
CA SER A 26 6.48 -30.35 -11.15
C SER A 26 5.74 -29.28 -10.36
N TYR A 27 6.25 -28.97 -9.17
CA TYR A 27 5.64 -27.99 -8.30
C TYR A 27 6.71 -27.22 -7.51
N LEU A 28 6.36 -25.98 -7.22
CA LEU A 28 7.04 -25.08 -6.30
C LEU A 28 5.97 -24.39 -5.45
N ILE A 29 6.01 -24.58 -4.13
CA ILE A 29 5.09 -23.93 -3.20
C ILE A 29 5.93 -23.26 -2.12
N GLY A 30 5.71 -21.98 -1.90
CA GLY A 30 6.43 -21.18 -0.92
C GLY A 30 5.50 -20.33 -0.09
N ALA A 31 5.86 -20.17 1.19
CA ALA A 31 5.19 -19.26 2.10
C ALA A 31 6.22 -18.36 2.79
N ARG A 32 5.82 -17.13 3.07
CA ARG A 32 6.65 -16.14 3.74
C ARG A 32 5.83 -15.31 4.71
N HIS A 33 6.41 -15.06 5.86
CA HIS A 33 5.91 -14.08 6.82
C HIS A 33 7.05 -13.15 7.21
N LYS A 34 6.82 -11.84 7.15
CA LYS A 34 7.79 -10.80 7.52
C LYS A 34 7.15 -9.75 8.41
N THR A 35 7.96 -9.24 9.34
CA THR A 35 7.64 -8.05 10.12
C THR A 35 8.90 -7.22 10.30
N SER A 36 8.80 -5.92 10.07
CA SER A 36 9.94 -4.99 10.26
C SER A 36 9.82 -4.18 11.55
N LYS A 37 8.92 -4.57 12.46
CA LYS A 37 8.68 -3.87 13.72
C LYS A 37 9.98 -3.57 14.47
N TYR A 38 10.87 -4.56 14.60
CA TYR A 38 12.15 -4.39 15.33
C TYR A 38 13.08 -3.40 14.65
N LEU A 39 13.04 -3.29 13.32
CA LEU A 39 13.86 -2.34 12.58
C LEU A 39 13.37 -0.91 12.83
N PHE A 40 12.06 -0.68 12.76
CA PHE A 40 11.48 0.63 12.98
C PHE A 40 11.62 1.09 14.44
N ASN A 41 11.46 0.20 15.42
CA ASN A 41 11.66 0.54 16.83
C ASN A 41 13.13 0.84 17.19
N ALA A 42 14.09 0.47 16.34
CA ALA A 42 15.48 0.83 16.51
C ALA A 42 15.86 2.17 15.85
N MET A 43 14.95 2.76 15.09
CA MET A 43 15.12 4.06 14.46
C MET A 43 14.43 5.13 15.32
N ASP A 44 15.00 6.32 15.36
CA ASP A 44 14.36 7.49 15.99
C ASP A 44 13.24 8.00 15.06
N THR A 45 12.12 7.29 15.07
CA THR A 45 10.93 7.63 14.29
C THR A 45 9.96 8.42 15.15
N LYS A 46 9.12 9.24 14.49
CA LYS A 46 8.09 10.04 15.18
C LYS A 46 6.75 9.29 15.35
N ALA A 47 6.77 7.96 15.21
CA ALA A 47 5.62 7.08 15.38
C ALA A 47 6.09 5.62 15.54
N ASP A 48 5.29 4.79 16.19
CA ASP A 48 5.50 3.33 16.24
C ASP A 48 4.89 2.70 14.98
N TYR A 49 5.73 2.06 14.17
CA TYR A 49 5.36 1.41 12.92
C TYR A 49 5.40 -0.10 13.06
N THR A 50 4.31 -0.75 12.73
CA THR A 50 4.20 -2.21 12.79
C THR A 50 3.73 -2.80 11.45
N PRO A 51 4.62 -2.89 10.44
CA PRO A 51 4.31 -3.57 9.19
C PRO A 51 4.39 -5.08 9.34
N LYS A 52 3.40 -5.79 8.79
CA LYS A 52 3.34 -7.24 8.70
C LYS A 52 3.00 -7.63 7.27
N PHE A 53 3.67 -8.63 6.78
CA PHE A 53 3.47 -9.16 5.44
C PHE A 53 3.43 -10.68 5.49
N SER A 54 2.45 -11.29 4.83
CA SER A 54 2.37 -12.75 4.65
C SER A 54 1.99 -13.04 3.21
N ASP A 55 2.65 -14.00 2.61
CA ASP A 55 2.27 -14.51 1.30
C ASP A 55 2.38 -16.04 1.20
N LEU A 56 1.56 -16.58 0.31
CA LEU A 56 1.61 -17.96 -0.16
C LEU A 56 1.64 -17.93 -1.68
N GLN A 57 2.61 -18.63 -2.26
CA GLN A 57 2.80 -18.73 -3.70
C GLN A 57 2.85 -20.20 -4.11
N ALA A 58 2.27 -20.51 -5.25
CA ALA A 58 2.31 -21.84 -5.82
C ALA A 58 2.50 -21.76 -7.34
N PHE A 59 3.42 -22.53 -7.84
CA PHE A 59 3.56 -22.83 -9.27
C PHE A 59 3.50 -24.34 -9.47
N ILE A 60 2.57 -24.80 -10.29
CA ILE A 60 2.35 -26.21 -10.57
C ILE A 60 2.35 -26.36 -12.09
N ASN A 61 3.11 -27.30 -12.57
CA ASN A 61 3.19 -27.63 -13.99
C ASN A 61 2.92 -29.12 -14.19
N TYR A 62 2.04 -29.43 -15.14
CA TYR A 62 1.66 -30.81 -15.44
C TYR A 62 1.68 -31.08 -16.95
N GLU A 63 2.47 -32.06 -17.35
CA GLU A 63 2.53 -32.58 -18.70
C GLU A 63 1.46 -33.67 -18.88
N LEU A 64 0.36 -33.34 -19.57
CA LEU A 64 -0.71 -34.27 -19.87
C LEU A 64 -0.20 -35.39 -20.80
N ASN A 65 0.54 -35.01 -21.84
CA ASN A 65 1.24 -35.87 -22.81
C ASN A 65 2.39 -35.09 -23.44
N THR A 66 2.99 -35.60 -24.51
CA THR A 66 4.11 -34.95 -25.23
C THR A 66 3.76 -33.59 -25.81
N ASP A 67 2.49 -33.36 -26.13
CA ASP A 67 2.02 -32.19 -26.87
C ASP A 67 1.29 -31.20 -26.00
N TRP A 68 0.79 -31.61 -24.80
CA TRP A 68 -0.01 -30.79 -23.93
C TRP A 68 0.59 -30.62 -22.55
N GLN A 69 0.71 -29.37 -22.14
CA GLN A 69 1.16 -28.95 -20.82
C GLN A 69 0.16 -27.98 -20.21
N ILE A 70 -0.11 -28.14 -18.92
CA ILE A 70 -0.93 -27.19 -18.12
C ILE A 70 -0.08 -26.67 -16.99
N SER A 71 -0.13 -25.35 -16.79
CA SER A 71 0.59 -24.68 -15.71
C SER A 71 -0.39 -23.83 -14.90
N PHE A 72 -0.28 -23.86 -13.59
CA PHE A 72 -0.99 -23.00 -12.66
C PHE A 72 0.00 -22.16 -11.87
N LEU A 73 -0.25 -20.86 -11.80
CA LEU A 73 0.44 -19.90 -10.93
C LEU A 73 -0.58 -19.26 -10.00
N GLY A 74 -0.34 -19.35 -8.70
CA GLY A 74 -1.19 -18.74 -7.68
C GLY A 74 -0.39 -17.91 -6.69
N ASN A 75 -0.99 -16.81 -6.21
CA ASN A 75 -0.46 -15.98 -5.14
C ASN A 75 -1.61 -15.50 -4.28
N ILE A 76 -1.44 -15.59 -2.96
CA ILE A 76 -2.28 -14.94 -1.96
C ILE A 76 -1.34 -14.15 -1.06
N SER A 77 -1.60 -12.86 -0.90
CA SER A 77 -0.80 -12.01 -0.02
C SER A 77 -1.68 -11.14 0.87
N LYS A 78 -1.18 -10.90 2.06
CA LYS A 78 -1.79 -10.02 3.05
C LYS A 78 -0.73 -9.13 3.66
N ASN A 79 -0.95 -7.82 3.55
CA ASN A 79 -0.17 -6.79 4.21
C ASN A 79 -1.05 -6.09 5.24
N GLU A 80 -0.51 -5.86 6.40
CA GLU A 80 -1.10 -5.02 7.44
C GLU A 80 -0.04 -4.06 7.93
N TYR A 81 -0.38 -2.80 7.96
CA TYR A 81 0.46 -1.73 8.46
C TYR A 81 -0.30 -1.01 9.56
N THR A 82 0.34 -0.83 10.70
CA THR A 82 -0.21 -0.03 11.80
C THR A 82 0.79 1.06 12.14
N MET A 83 0.30 2.30 12.27
CA MET A 83 1.07 3.44 12.73
C MET A 83 0.38 4.06 13.94
N ILE A 84 1.13 4.25 15.01
CA ILE A 84 0.68 4.95 16.22
C ILE A 84 1.59 6.15 16.39
N PRO A 85 1.08 7.39 16.26
CA PRO A 85 1.89 8.60 16.36
C PRO A 85 2.40 8.78 17.79
N GLU A 86 3.63 9.27 17.93
CA GLU A 86 4.22 9.62 19.23
C GLU A 86 4.04 11.10 19.53
N ASN A 87 3.93 11.41 20.81
CA ASN A 87 3.88 12.78 21.31
C ASN A 87 5.13 13.56 20.93
N ARG A 88 4.99 14.86 20.70
CA ARG A 88 6.07 15.73 20.24
C ARG A 88 6.22 16.97 21.09
N ASP A 89 7.48 17.28 21.37
CA ASP A 89 7.91 18.60 21.80
C ASP A 89 8.90 19.15 20.77
N THR A 90 8.65 20.36 20.28
CA THR A 90 9.51 21.00 19.28
C THR A 90 9.71 22.46 19.67
N ASP A 91 10.96 22.85 19.88
CA ASP A 91 11.35 24.24 20.10
C ASP A 91 11.74 24.87 18.75
N PHE A 92 11.25 26.05 18.46
CA PHE A 92 11.53 26.75 17.22
C PHE A 92 11.44 28.29 17.40
N GLY A 93 11.80 29.04 16.37
CA GLY A 93 11.79 30.47 16.38
C GLY A 93 13.18 31.11 16.43
N THR A 94 13.28 32.28 17.01
CA THR A 94 14.51 33.06 17.11
C THR A 94 14.80 33.41 18.58
N ILE A 95 15.98 33.97 18.88
CA ILE A 95 16.31 34.44 20.24
C ILE A 95 15.30 35.49 20.74
N ASN A 96 14.71 36.28 19.81
CA ASN A 96 13.74 37.33 20.18
C ASN A 96 12.31 36.77 20.33
N GLU A 97 12.01 35.63 19.74
CA GLU A 97 10.71 34.98 19.79
C GLU A 97 10.90 33.46 19.72
N ALA A 98 11.20 32.88 20.87
CA ALA A 98 11.35 31.47 21.04
C ALA A 98 10.01 30.82 21.39
N LEU A 99 9.63 29.78 20.67
CA LEU A 99 8.35 29.09 20.81
C LEU A 99 8.58 27.61 21.06
N LYS A 100 7.68 27.00 21.81
CA LYS A 100 7.60 25.54 22.01
C LYS A 100 6.24 25.05 21.56
N LEU A 101 6.22 24.08 20.65
CA LEU A 101 5.02 23.34 20.24
C LEU A 101 5.05 21.96 20.90
N ARG A 102 4.07 21.69 21.72
CA ARG A 102 3.83 20.37 22.30
C ARG A 102 2.57 19.76 21.70
N ILE A 103 2.66 18.53 21.23
CA ILE A 103 1.53 17.81 20.66
C ILE A 103 1.40 16.45 21.34
N TYR A 104 0.21 16.17 21.87
CA TYR A 104 -0.20 14.86 22.34
C TYR A 104 -1.06 14.21 21.27
N PHE A 105 -0.75 12.97 20.92
CA PHE A 105 -1.50 12.20 19.94
C PHE A 105 -2.26 11.07 20.59
N GLU A 106 -3.48 10.83 20.11
CA GLU A 106 -4.27 9.64 20.39
C GLU A 106 -4.78 9.05 19.09
N GLY A 107 -4.98 7.72 19.10
CA GLY A 107 -5.48 7.01 17.92
C GLY A 107 -4.38 6.30 17.12
N GLN A 108 -4.75 5.84 15.96
CA GLN A 108 -3.88 5.04 15.09
C GLN A 108 -4.37 5.04 13.64
N GLU A 109 -3.47 4.66 12.77
CA GLU A 109 -3.73 4.30 11.38
C GLU A 109 -3.57 2.78 11.20
N VAL A 110 -4.50 2.17 10.48
CA VAL A 110 -4.45 0.75 10.14
C VAL A 110 -4.78 0.55 8.67
N ASP A 111 -3.78 0.12 7.92
CA ASP A 111 -3.91 -0.18 6.51
C ASP A 111 -3.85 -1.68 6.26
N LYS A 112 -4.72 -2.15 5.40
CA LYS A 112 -4.80 -3.55 5.01
C LYS A 112 -4.86 -3.70 3.51
N TYR A 113 -4.03 -4.60 2.99
CA TYR A 113 -3.97 -4.93 1.58
C TYR A 113 -4.03 -6.44 1.45
N GLU A 114 -5.06 -6.94 0.79
CA GLU A 114 -5.23 -8.37 0.51
C GLU A 114 -5.27 -8.57 -1.00
N THR A 115 -4.38 -9.42 -1.51
CA THR A 115 -4.27 -9.69 -2.95
C THR A 115 -4.43 -11.17 -3.22
N TYR A 116 -5.24 -11.48 -4.21
CA TYR A 116 -5.48 -12.82 -4.72
C TYR A 116 -5.17 -12.83 -6.20
N PHE A 117 -4.32 -13.73 -6.61
CA PHE A 117 -3.97 -13.91 -8.01
C PHE A 117 -3.94 -15.38 -8.37
N GLY A 118 -4.51 -15.72 -9.52
CA GLY A 118 -4.42 -17.04 -10.12
C GLY A 118 -4.33 -16.95 -11.63
N ALA A 119 -3.47 -17.75 -12.23
CA ALA A 119 -3.34 -17.91 -13.67
C ALA A 119 -3.26 -19.38 -14.05
N LEU A 120 -4.07 -19.78 -15.01
CA LEU A 120 -4.03 -21.08 -15.62
C LEU A 120 -3.57 -20.91 -17.07
N SER A 121 -2.51 -21.60 -17.44
CA SER A 121 -1.97 -21.59 -18.79
C SER A 121 -1.97 -22.99 -19.35
N THR A 122 -2.36 -23.16 -20.59
CA THR A 122 -2.20 -24.41 -21.32
C THR A 122 -1.39 -24.17 -22.59
N THR A 123 -0.41 -25.01 -22.83
CA THR A 123 0.44 -25.00 -24.03
C THR A 123 0.17 -26.27 -24.83
N TYR A 124 -0.10 -26.10 -26.11
CA TYR A 124 -0.31 -27.16 -27.04
C TYR A 124 0.72 -27.08 -28.17
N GLN A 125 1.57 -28.10 -28.28
CA GLN A 125 2.66 -28.18 -29.26
C GLN A 125 2.59 -29.51 -30.01
N PRO A 126 1.68 -29.62 -31.01
CA PRO A 126 1.49 -30.88 -31.78
C PRO A 126 2.66 -31.22 -32.70
N SER A 127 3.53 -30.28 -32.96
CA SER A 127 4.75 -30.47 -33.78
C SER A 127 5.84 -29.50 -33.32
N THR A 128 7.06 -29.68 -33.81
CA THR A 128 8.17 -28.75 -33.60
C THR A 128 7.96 -27.39 -34.26
N GLU A 129 7.03 -27.30 -35.20
CA GLU A 129 6.73 -26.11 -35.98
C GLU A 129 5.64 -25.22 -35.34
N LEU A 130 4.67 -25.80 -34.60
CA LEU A 130 3.51 -25.11 -34.08
C LEU A 130 3.44 -25.15 -32.55
N ASN A 131 3.34 -23.98 -31.94
CA ASN A 131 3.11 -23.81 -30.51
C ASN A 131 1.94 -22.86 -30.29
N LEU A 132 0.96 -23.29 -29.49
CA LEU A 132 -0.21 -22.52 -29.11
C LEU A 132 -0.29 -22.44 -27.60
N GLN A 133 -0.42 -21.23 -27.06
CA GLN A 133 -0.57 -20.98 -25.63
C GLN A 133 -1.87 -20.23 -25.37
N PHE A 134 -2.64 -20.71 -24.39
CA PHE A 134 -3.83 -20.06 -23.87
C PHE A 134 -3.62 -19.81 -22.38
N THR A 135 -3.92 -18.59 -21.93
CA THR A 135 -3.78 -18.22 -20.53
C THR A 135 -5.01 -17.48 -20.07
N THR A 136 -5.59 -17.94 -18.96
CA THR A 136 -6.65 -17.24 -18.24
C THR A 136 -6.11 -16.85 -16.88
N SER A 137 -6.32 -15.61 -16.46
CA SER A 137 -5.93 -15.15 -15.12
C SER A 137 -6.99 -14.29 -14.47
N ALA A 138 -7.04 -14.38 -13.15
CA ALA A 138 -7.84 -13.53 -12.29
C ALA A 138 -6.95 -12.89 -11.24
N PHE A 139 -7.14 -11.60 -11.04
CA PHE A 139 -6.52 -10.80 -10.00
C PHE A 139 -7.60 -10.08 -9.23
N GLN A 140 -7.46 -10.02 -7.91
CA GLN A 140 -8.30 -9.20 -7.06
C GLN A 140 -7.47 -8.61 -5.94
N THR A 141 -7.65 -7.32 -5.65
CA THR A 141 -7.11 -6.66 -4.48
C THR A 141 -8.22 -6.00 -3.68
N PHE A 142 -8.11 -6.09 -2.35
CA PHE A 142 -8.88 -5.33 -1.38
C PHE A 142 -7.91 -4.48 -0.59
N GLU A 143 -8.14 -3.18 -0.59
CA GLU A 143 -7.31 -2.23 0.12
C GLU A 143 -8.19 -1.41 1.06
N GLN A 144 -7.71 -1.18 2.27
CA GLN A 144 -8.35 -0.37 3.29
C GLN A 144 -7.30 0.50 3.95
N GLU A 145 -7.59 1.78 4.03
CA GLU A 145 -6.84 2.76 4.79
C GLU A 145 -7.78 3.40 5.80
N ASN A 146 -7.54 3.15 7.07
CA ASN A 146 -8.39 3.61 8.14
C ASN A 146 -7.56 4.28 9.21
N PHE A 147 -7.85 5.53 9.48
CA PHE A 147 -7.25 6.23 10.61
C PHE A 147 -8.26 7.09 11.38
N ASP A 148 -8.03 7.18 12.67
CA ASP A 148 -8.59 8.15 13.58
C ASP A 148 -7.42 8.66 14.41
N ILE A 149 -6.97 9.87 14.15
CA ILE A 149 -5.84 10.49 14.83
C ILE A 149 -6.30 11.83 15.40
N LEU A 150 -6.35 11.90 16.73
CA LEU A 150 -6.53 13.12 17.49
C LEU A 150 -5.16 13.67 17.84
N GLY A 151 -4.93 14.95 17.55
CA GLY A 151 -3.79 15.71 18.05
C GLY A 151 -4.27 16.86 18.92
N GLU A 152 -3.82 16.92 20.17
CA GLU A 152 -4.01 18.05 21.06
C GLU A 152 -2.70 18.83 21.15
N TYR A 153 -2.71 20.12 20.86
CA TYR A 153 -1.50 20.92 20.81
C TYR A 153 -1.56 22.14 21.72
N TRP A 154 -0.38 22.46 22.26
CA TRP A 154 -0.10 23.69 23.01
C TRP A 154 1.06 24.41 22.34
N LEU A 155 0.86 25.67 22.04
CA LEU A 155 1.90 26.58 21.57
C LEU A 155 2.28 27.53 22.71
N TYR A 156 3.52 27.44 23.17
CA TYR A 156 4.04 28.25 24.25
C TYR A 156 5.02 29.30 23.74
N GLN A 157 5.02 30.48 24.38
CA GLN A 157 6.12 31.43 24.31
C GLN A 157 7.14 31.03 25.38
N LEU A 158 8.38 30.93 25.01
CA LEU A 158 9.46 30.72 25.94
C LEU A 158 10.05 32.05 26.44
N GLU A 159 10.57 32.04 27.68
CA GLU A 159 11.33 33.17 28.21
C GLU A 159 12.62 33.33 27.41
N ASN A 160 12.83 34.51 26.84
CA ASN A 160 13.94 34.80 25.94
C ASN A 160 14.97 35.78 26.50
N ASN A 161 14.81 36.23 27.74
CA ASN A 161 15.77 37.08 28.42
C ASN A 161 17.00 36.26 28.86
N LEU A 162 18.14 36.42 28.18
CA LEU A 162 19.40 35.74 28.47
C LEU A 162 19.94 35.98 29.89
N GLY A 163 19.45 36.99 30.59
CA GLY A 163 19.83 37.31 31.96
C GLY A 163 18.85 36.75 33.01
N SER A 164 17.80 36.08 32.61
CA SER A 164 16.80 35.48 33.50
C SER A 164 17.23 34.05 33.90
N ASP A 165 16.98 33.68 35.15
CA ASP A 165 17.15 32.31 35.65
C ASP A 165 16.08 31.38 34.97
N GLU A 166 15.02 31.95 34.40
CA GLU A 166 13.92 31.23 33.71
C GLU A 166 14.15 31.15 32.20
N PHE A 167 15.35 31.51 31.69
CA PHE A 167 15.64 31.46 30.26
C PHE A 167 15.37 30.06 29.64
N GLY A 168 14.46 30.03 28.64
CA GLY A 168 14.05 28.79 27.98
C GLY A 168 12.85 28.08 28.62
N ASP A 169 12.38 28.54 29.79
CA ASP A 169 11.15 28.06 30.40
C ASP A 169 9.91 28.64 29.72
N VAL A 170 8.76 28.02 29.95
CA VAL A 170 7.47 28.50 29.41
C VAL A 170 7.08 29.80 30.11
N ALA A 171 7.02 30.90 29.37
CA ALA A 171 6.58 32.18 29.87
C ALA A 171 5.04 32.31 29.86
N PHE A 172 4.40 31.93 28.78
CA PHE A 172 2.92 31.94 28.69
C PHE A 172 2.41 31.11 27.49
N ASP A 173 1.12 30.75 27.54
CA ASP A 173 0.43 30.05 26.47
C ASP A 173 0.05 31.02 25.34
N ARG A 174 0.46 30.69 24.10
CA ARG A 174 0.09 31.44 22.89
C ARG A 174 -1.14 30.89 22.20
N GLY A 175 -1.37 29.58 22.34
CA GLY A 175 -2.49 28.91 21.72
C GLY A 175 -2.60 27.47 22.17
N VAL A 176 -3.82 27.01 22.24
CA VAL A 176 -4.16 25.62 22.45
C VAL A 176 -5.21 25.21 21.43
N GLY A 177 -5.27 23.95 21.13
CA GLY A 177 -6.31 23.44 20.24
C GLY A 177 -6.15 21.96 20.03
N LYS A 178 -7.06 21.43 19.23
CA LYS A 178 -7.02 20.03 18.82
C LYS A 178 -7.53 19.88 17.39
N TYR A 179 -7.12 18.81 16.78
CA TYR A 179 -7.60 18.41 15.48
C TYR A 179 -7.83 16.90 15.45
N ILE A 180 -8.75 16.49 14.60
CA ILE A 180 -9.04 15.08 14.35
C ILE A 180 -8.95 14.85 12.87
N ASN A 181 -8.10 13.91 12.49
CA ASN A 181 -8.02 13.38 11.13
C ASN A 181 -8.71 12.02 11.10
N HIS A 182 -9.64 11.87 10.19
CA HIS A 182 -10.43 10.64 10.02
C HIS A 182 -10.42 10.20 8.58
N ALA A 183 -10.16 8.92 8.35
CA ALA A 183 -10.33 8.29 7.04
C ALA A 183 -10.94 6.89 7.14
N ARG A 184 -11.75 6.57 6.15
CA ARG A 184 -12.30 5.24 5.86
C ARG A 184 -12.30 5.04 4.37
N ASN A 185 -11.12 4.72 3.85
CA ASN A 185 -10.90 4.52 2.43
C ASN A 185 -10.89 3.03 2.10
N SER A 186 -11.41 2.68 0.96
CA SER A 186 -11.39 1.30 0.48
C SER A 186 -11.35 1.22 -1.04
N LEU A 187 -10.53 0.31 -1.54
CA LEU A 187 -10.44 -0.05 -2.94
C LEU A 187 -10.70 -1.55 -3.08
N ASN A 188 -11.58 -1.91 -4.03
CA ASN A 188 -11.76 -3.28 -4.49
C ASN A 188 -11.57 -3.28 -6.00
N ALA A 189 -10.50 -3.90 -6.46
CA ALA A 189 -10.19 -3.99 -7.88
C ALA A 189 -10.13 -5.45 -8.31
N ARG A 190 -10.82 -5.78 -9.39
CA ARG A 190 -10.84 -7.09 -10.02
C ARG A 190 -10.43 -7.00 -11.47
N VAL A 191 -9.53 -7.88 -11.89
CA VAL A 191 -9.06 -7.95 -13.27
C VAL A 191 -9.13 -9.40 -13.75
N LEU A 192 -9.88 -9.62 -14.83
CA LEU A 192 -9.95 -10.90 -15.52
C LEU A 192 -9.27 -10.77 -16.88
N ASN A 193 -8.36 -11.69 -17.18
CA ASN A 193 -7.68 -11.72 -18.46
C ASN A 193 -7.87 -13.08 -19.13
N PHE A 194 -8.02 -13.02 -20.45
CA PHE A 194 -7.82 -14.15 -21.34
C PHE A 194 -6.83 -13.76 -22.43
N SER A 195 -5.86 -14.60 -22.72
CA SER A 195 -4.90 -14.37 -23.78
C SER A 195 -4.61 -15.66 -24.56
N HIS A 196 -4.37 -15.49 -25.83
CA HIS A 196 -3.87 -16.52 -26.72
C HIS A 196 -2.61 -16.02 -27.41
N LYS A 197 -1.61 -16.88 -27.51
CA LYS A 197 -0.39 -16.67 -28.31
C LYS A 197 -0.17 -17.89 -29.17
N GLY A 198 0.17 -17.68 -30.43
CA GLY A 198 0.56 -18.71 -31.35
C GLY A 198 1.88 -18.38 -32.01
N ASN A 199 2.66 -19.41 -32.25
CA ASN A 199 3.91 -19.35 -33.00
C ASN A 199 3.94 -20.51 -34.01
N TYR A 200 4.17 -20.17 -35.25
CA TYR A 200 4.42 -21.15 -36.31
C TYR A 200 5.75 -20.86 -36.95
N ASN A 201 6.63 -21.87 -37.00
CA ASN A 201 7.98 -21.75 -37.52
C ASN A 201 8.29 -22.94 -38.45
N LYS A 202 8.30 -22.68 -39.74
CA LYS A 202 8.61 -23.70 -40.76
C LYS A 202 9.57 -23.14 -41.79
N GLU A 203 10.71 -23.83 -41.94
CA GLU A 203 11.78 -23.47 -42.89
C GLU A 203 12.23 -21.99 -42.69
N ALA A 204 11.97 -21.15 -43.71
CA ALA A 204 12.30 -19.71 -43.67
C ALA A 204 11.15 -18.81 -43.19
N ILE A 205 9.98 -19.37 -42.87
CA ILE A 205 8.80 -18.57 -42.47
C ILE A 205 8.54 -18.74 -41.01
N LYS A 206 8.48 -17.61 -40.28
CA LYS A 206 8.06 -17.54 -38.92
C LYS A 206 6.84 -16.62 -38.80
N VAL A 207 5.78 -17.11 -38.17
CA VAL A 207 4.56 -16.33 -37.88
C VAL A 207 4.29 -16.37 -36.40
N ASP A 208 4.22 -15.18 -35.78
CA ASP A 208 3.85 -14.98 -34.40
C ASP A 208 2.54 -14.20 -34.35
N TRP A 209 1.57 -14.64 -33.57
CA TRP A 209 0.31 -13.92 -33.37
C TRP A 209 -0.17 -14.04 -31.94
N GLY A 210 -1.03 -13.13 -31.56
CA GLY A 210 -1.65 -13.19 -30.26
C GLY A 210 -2.80 -12.22 -30.10
N PHE A 211 -3.64 -12.56 -29.18
CA PHE A 211 -4.67 -11.64 -28.74
C PHE A 211 -4.88 -11.71 -27.24
N ARG A 212 -5.38 -10.61 -26.64
CA ARG A 212 -5.69 -10.48 -25.22
C ARG A 212 -7.02 -9.76 -25.06
N MET A 213 -7.83 -10.29 -24.16
CA MET A 213 -9.04 -9.66 -23.64
C MET A 213 -8.87 -9.44 -22.15
N GLN A 214 -9.24 -8.27 -21.67
CA GLN A 214 -9.17 -7.91 -20.27
C GLN A 214 -10.46 -7.22 -19.85
N LYS A 215 -11.02 -7.64 -18.73
CA LYS A 215 -12.11 -6.97 -18.04
C LYS A 215 -11.61 -6.47 -16.70
N GLU A 216 -11.82 -5.19 -16.42
CA GLU A 216 -11.47 -4.55 -15.15
C GLU A 216 -12.75 -4.03 -14.48
N GLU A 217 -12.86 -4.25 -13.19
CA GLU A 217 -13.90 -3.71 -12.33
C GLU A 217 -13.21 -3.11 -11.11
N ILE A 218 -13.45 -1.83 -10.86
CA ILE A 218 -12.85 -1.08 -9.77
C ILE A 218 -13.97 -0.38 -9.01
N GLU A 219 -14.04 -0.63 -7.71
CA GLU A 219 -14.84 0.12 -6.76
C GLU A 219 -13.89 0.83 -5.82
N ASP A 220 -13.92 2.16 -5.86
CA ASP A 220 -13.09 3.03 -5.04
C ASP A 220 -13.98 3.94 -4.19
N LYS A 221 -13.73 3.96 -2.90
CA LYS A 221 -14.44 4.78 -1.92
C LYS A 221 -13.45 5.53 -1.06
N ILE A 222 -13.56 6.84 -1.07
CA ILE A 222 -12.84 7.75 -0.21
C ILE A 222 -13.83 8.42 0.73
N SER A 223 -13.53 8.42 2.02
CA SER A 223 -14.29 9.11 3.05
C SER A 223 -13.34 9.64 4.10
N GLU A 224 -12.93 10.88 3.92
CA GLU A 224 -11.98 11.58 4.78
C GLU A 224 -12.60 12.88 5.28
N TRP A 225 -12.29 13.24 6.50
CA TRP A 225 -12.62 14.56 7.03
C TRP A 225 -11.66 14.96 8.15
N ASN A 226 -11.45 16.26 8.27
CA ASN A 226 -10.64 16.86 9.31
C ASN A 226 -11.48 17.86 10.09
N LEU A 227 -11.46 17.75 11.41
CA LEU A 227 -12.01 18.74 12.33
C LEU A 227 -10.88 19.47 13.04
N ILE A 228 -11.04 20.77 13.24
CA ILE A 228 -10.07 21.59 13.95
C ILE A 228 -10.82 22.43 14.99
N ASP A 229 -10.33 22.37 16.23
CA ASP A 229 -10.80 23.18 17.36
C ASP A 229 -9.62 23.97 17.94
N SER A 230 -9.67 25.29 17.81
CA SER A 230 -8.63 26.20 18.31
C SER A 230 -8.84 26.61 19.76
N ALA A 231 -9.88 26.11 20.43
CA ALA A 231 -10.25 26.49 21.80
C ALA A 231 -10.29 28.03 22.02
N PHE A 232 -10.79 28.76 21.02
CA PHE A 232 -10.85 30.22 20.96
C PHE A 232 -9.53 30.96 20.75
N PHE A 233 -8.41 30.27 20.64
CA PHE A 233 -7.16 30.90 20.23
C PHE A 233 -7.09 31.06 18.71
N ASN A 234 -6.36 32.08 18.27
CA ASN A 234 -6.11 32.25 16.85
C ASN A 234 -5.19 31.11 16.36
N PHE A 235 -5.55 30.51 15.24
CA PHE A 235 -4.65 29.56 14.58
C PHE A 235 -3.32 30.22 14.25
N PRO A 236 -2.18 29.49 14.41
CA PRO A 236 -0.98 29.89 13.72
C PRO A 236 -1.28 29.84 12.21
N HIS A 237 -1.29 31.02 11.59
CA HIS A 237 -1.53 31.13 10.15
C HIS A 237 -0.44 30.40 9.37
N PRO A 238 -0.78 29.75 8.23
CA PRO A 238 0.21 29.34 7.27
C PRO A 238 1.12 30.50 6.90
N VAL A 239 2.38 30.21 6.59
CA VAL A 239 3.42 31.24 6.34
C VAL A 239 3.06 32.19 5.20
N ASP A 240 2.17 31.80 4.30
CA ASP A 240 1.67 32.55 3.15
C ASP A 240 0.45 33.45 3.46
N SER A 241 -0.11 33.37 4.66
CA SER A 241 -1.27 34.15 5.08
C SER A 241 -0.96 35.27 6.08
N ILE A 242 0.25 35.81 6.01
CA ILE A 242 0.66 36.95 6.83
C ILE A 242 -0.30 38.13 6.62
N GLY A 243 -1.10 38.46 7.63
CA GLY A 243 -1.89 39.68 7.68
C GLY A 243 -3.39 39.55 7.41
N ASN A 244 -3.94 38.38 7.22
CA ASN A 244 -5.39 38.18 7.19
C ASN A 244 -5.92 37.76 8.57
N PRO A 245 -6.55 38.66 9.34
CA PRO A 245 -7.22 38.25 10.58
C PRO A 245 -8.37 37.31 10.23
N THR A 246 -8.48 36.20 10.96
CA THR A 246 -9.65 35.31 10.85
C THR A 246 -10.90 36.13 11.17
N SER A 247 -11.89 36.10 10.30
CA SER A 247 -13.11 36.88 10.38
C SER A 247 -14.01 36.50 11.58
N ASN A 248 -13.69 35.40 12.29
CA ASN A 248 -14.45 34.96 13.46
C ASN A 248 -13.56 34.26 14.50
N PRO A 249 -13.00 34.96 15.47
CA PRO A 249 -12.12 34.39 16.51
C PRO A 249 -12.82 33.42 17.47
N ASN A 250 -14.15 33.33 17.44
CA ASN A 250 -14.96 32.49 18.35
C ASN A 250 -15.45 31.19 17.68
N GLN A 251 -14.90 30.81 16.56
CA GLN A 251 -15.28 29.58 15.87
C GLN A 251 -14.72 28.37 16.62
N GLN A 252 -15.60 27.57 17.23
CA GLN A 252 -15.20 26.50 18.16
C GLN A 252 -14.73 25.24 17.48
N ILE A 253 -15.40 24.77 16.45
CA ILE A 253 -15.05 23.56 15.70
C ILE A 253 -15.33 23.83 14.24
N VAL A 254 -14.34 23.62 13.42
CA VAL A 254 -14.46 23.79 11.97
C VAL A 254 -14.13 22.48 11.29
N MET A 255 -15.05 22.03 10.45
CA MET A 255 -14.70 21.05 9.42
C MET A 255 -13.83 21.79 8.41
N SER A 256 -12.53 21.52 8.46
CA SER A 256 -11.56 22.21 7.59
C SER A 256 -11.50 21.55 6.22
N GLU A 257 -11.76 20.25 6.16
CA GLU A 257 -11.72 19.48 4.93
C GLU A 257 -12.71 18.31 5.00
N LEU A 258 -13.37 18.07 3.88
CA LEU A 258 -14.22 16.90 3.67
C LEU A 258 -14.02 16.40 2.24
N LEU A 259 -13.48 15.19 2.13
CA LEU A 259 -13.37 14.48 0.87
C LEU A 259 -14.22 13.21 0.94
N LYS A 260 -15.27 13.15 0.13
CA LYS A 260 -16.15 12.01 0.07
C LYS A 260 -16.50 11.69 -1.37
N THR A 261 -16.10 10.52 -1.82
CA THR A 261 -16.38 10.03 -3.16
C THR A 261 -16.54 8.53 -3.17
N GLN A 262 -17.31 8.05 -4.14
CA GLN A 262 -17.42 6.64 -4.45
C GLN A 262 -17.52 6.49 -5.97
N ILE A 263 -16.64 5.70 -6.55
CA ILE A 263 -16.54 5.50 -7.98
C ILE A 263 -16.58 4.00 -8.27
N ASN A 264 -17.41 3.64 -9.27
CA ASN A 264 -17.46 2.30 -9.81
C ASN A 264 -17.08 2.38 -11.30
N LEU A 265 -15.97 1.76 -11.65
CA LEU A 265 -15.44 1.73 -13.00
C LEU A 265 -15.49 0.30 -13.55
N SER A 266 -15.88 0.16 -14.80
CA SER A 266 -15.78 -1.09 -15.53
C SER A 266 -15.20 -0.81 -16.91
N SER A 267 -14.17 -1.55 -17.27
CA SER A 267 -13.52 -1.39 -18.57
C SER A 267 -13.27 -2.72 -19.26
N TYR A 268 -13.31 -2.71 -20.59
CA TYR A 268 -12.90 -3.81 -21.44
C TYR A 268 -11.78 -3.35 -22.35
N ARG A 269 -10.70 -4.13 -22.38
CA ARG A 269 -9.55 -3.87 -23.26
C ARG A 269 -9.29 -5.09 -24.12
N ASN A 270 -9.16 -4.87 -25.42
CA ASN A 270 -8.82 -5.91 -26.37
C ASN A 270 -7.57 -5.47 -27.15
N SER A 271 -6.67 -6.37 -27.36
CA SER A 271 -5.48 -6.14 -28.17
C SER A 271 -5.12 -7.40 -28.98
N GLY A 272 -4.54 -7.21 -30.15
CA GLY A 272 -4.07 -8.30 -30.99
C GLY A 272 -2.91 -7.86 -31.85
N TYR A 273 -2.10 -8.83 -32.25
CA TYR A 273 -0.97 -8.61 -33.14
C TYR A 273 -0.74 -9.84 -34.04
N MET A 274 -0.12 -9.59 -35.17
CA MET A 274 0.41 -10.63 -36.06
C MET A 274 1.72 -10.12 -36.64
N GLN A 275 2.74 -10.96 -36.60
CA GLN A 275 4.07 -10.68 -37.15
C GLN A 275 4.47 -11.84 -38.07
N VAL A 276 4.98 -11.51 -39.23
CA VAL A 276 5.55 -12.49 -40.19
C VAL A 276 6.97 -12.07 -40.47
N SER A 277 7.88 -13.02 -40.37
CA SER A 277 9.28 -12.83 -40.71
C SER A 277 9.77 -13.98 -41.57
N LYS A 278 10.73 -13.68 -42.46
CA LYS A 278 11.29 -14.58 -43.44
C LYS A 278 12.81 -14.56 -43.35
#